data_56a07771729d93b53c9c1bf10ba7b314
#
_entry.id   56a07771729d93b53c9c1bf10ba7b314
#
_cell.length_a   1.000
_cell.length_b   1.000
_cell.length_c   1.000
_cell.angle_alpha   90.00
_cell.angle_beta   90.00
_cell.angle_gamma   90.00
#
_symmetry.space_group_name_H-M   'P 1'
#
loop_
_entity.id
_entity.type
_entity.pdbx_description
1 polymer ?
#
loop_
_entity_poly.entity_id
_entity_poly.type
_entity_poly.pdbx_seq_one_letter_code
_entity_poly.pdbx_strand_id
1 'polypeptide(L)'
;MPTIPSIRTSVENKDVLVLDNHAKKGTFERDTRGRLIAYTGGFSVVFPYRTANGEKWAFRCWHSDIKNSKKRYETIADAIKKANLSFLCEFQYIDKGINVEGNIYPTTRMRWIDGITIKDYICQNRNSKDLLIALACNFLKMTQALHAQSLAHGDLQHGNILVDNNHQLYLVDYDSFYCPQLKGETDTVTGLADYQHPARIKNKTVSEKLDYFSELIIYLSILAIAEAPSLADKYKVADADRLLFSKEDFVDIKNAPIYKDIYSLGNDFQDLLAVLEEYLVHRTIDNLAPFESCLLHQKVSFTASTTKAVRNTQTIELAWDVPFDAEIILRKGRDKDVQKCEKHGTFTTMLSERATFELSIKTSNDQIKKEVSIDVFDECEIEFTADKYYVFPTIPVKLSWKVKNAKKVWLEDEEIASSGTRIIEPKKAMVCVLSAEDEFGKKEQRIEIGMLPIPQVKSLLVPTPNIVNNISVTIKQPR
;
A
#
# COMPACT_ATOMS: atom_id res chain seq x y z
N MET A 1 -13.06 -13.77 -43.62
CA MET A 1 -12.79 -14.84 -42.63
C MET A 1 -13.75 -15.99 -42.82
N PRO A 2 -13.32 -17.22 -42.56
CA PRO A 2 -14.17 -18.39 -42.72
C PRO A 2 -15.28 -18.44 -41.66
N THR A 3 -16.38 -19.10 -41.97
CA THR A 3 -17.46 -19.33 -41.02
C THR A 3 -17.16 -20.57 -40.16
N ILE A 4 -17.74 -20.67 -38.97
CA ILE A 4 -17.60 -21.86 -38.10
C ILE A 4 -18.09 -23.14 -38.84
N PRO A 5 -19.21 -23.14 -39.54
CA PRO A 5 -19.63 -24.32 -40.34
C PRO A 5 -18.62 -24.72 -41.42
N SER A 6 -18.03 -23.75 -42.16
CA SER A 6 -17.05 -24.07 -43.21
C SER A 6 -15.72 -24.58 -42.62
N ILE A 7 -15.27 -24.04 -41.46
CA ILE A 7 -14.12 -24.59 -40.72
C ILE A 7 -14.40 -26.02 -40.29
N ARG A 8 -15.58 -26.31 -39.72
CA ARG A 8 -15.99 -27.66 -39.29
C ARG A 8 -15.95 -28.63 -40.46
N THR A 9 -16.48 -28.25 -41.63
CA THR A 9 -16.44 -29.07 -42.86
C THR A 9 -14.99 -29.37 -43.26
N SER A 10 -14.09 -28.41 -43.14
CA SER A 10 -12.67 -28.63 -43.45
C SER A 10 -11.99 -29.57 -42.46
N VAL A 11 -12.31 -29.50 -41.18
CA VAL A 11 -11.79 -30.43 -40.15
C VAL A 11 -12.37 -31.84 -40.32
N GLU A 12 -13.64 -31.99 -40.75
CA GLU A 12 -14.22 -33.29 -41.13
C GLU A 12 -13.45 -33.97 -42.29
N ASN A 13 -12.94 -33.17 -43.22
CA ASN A 13 -12.14 -33.61 -44.35
C ASN A 13 -10.65 -33.39 -44.11
N LYS A 14 -10.17 -33.70 -42.91
CA LYS A 14 -8.81 -33.35 -42.41
C LYS A 14 -7.68 -33.83 -43.32
N ASP A 15 -7.82 -35.02 -43.95
CA ASP A 15 -6.78 -35.62 -44.74
C ASP A 15 -6.43 -34.82 -46.01
N VAL A 16 -7.34 -33.94 -46.44
CA VAL A 16 -7.13 -33.05 -47.59
C VAL A 16 -7.01 -31.59 -47.15
N LEU A 17 -7.82 -31.13 -46.20
CA LEU A 17 -8.02 -29.74 -45.92
C LEU A 17 -7.25 -29.25 -44.66
N VAL A 18 -6.87 -30.11 -43.72
CA VAL A 18 -5.98 -29.75 -42.64
C VAL A 18 -4.52 -29.87 -43.14
N LEU A 19 -3.79 -28.74 -43.11
CA LEU A 19 -2.45 -28.63 -43.63
C LEU A 19 -1.38 -28.74 -42.53
N ASP A 20 -1.76 -28.53 -41.27
CA ASP A 20 -0.90 -28.84 -40.12
C ASP A 20 -0.71 -30.37 -40.03
N ASN A 21 0.49 -30.83 -40.34
CA ASN A 21 0.80 -32.25 -40.37
C ASN A 21 0.62 -32.94 -39.01
N HIS A 22 0.78 -32.27 -37.92
CA HIS A 22 0.60 -32.82 -36.59
C HIS A 22 -0.90 -33.08 -36.31
N ALA A 23 -1.76 -32.11 -36.58
CA ALA A 23 -3.20 -32.26 -36.43
C ALA A 23 -3.78 -33.19 -37.48
N LYS A 24 -3.29 -33.14 -38.73
CA LYS A 24 -3.72 -34.02 -39.84
C LYS A 24 -3.52 -35.50 -39.52
N LYS A 25 -2.38 -35.87 -38.91
CA LYS A 25 -2.10 -37.27 -38.50
C LYS A 25 -2.83 -37.66 -37.23
N GLY A 26 -3.39 -36.72 -36.49
CA GLY A 26 -4.15 -36.98 -35.28
C GLY A 26 -5.59 -37.44 -35.55
N THR A 27 -6.29 -37.83 -34.50
CA THR A 27 -7.70 -38.17 -34.52
C THR A 27 -8.48 -37.12 -33.76
N PHE A 28 -9.32 -36.36 -34.44
CA PHE A 28 -10.21 -35.38 -33.82
C PHE A 28 -11.31 -36.07 -33.00
N GLU A 29 -11.55 -35.54 -31.80
CA GLU A 29 -12.51 -36.10 -30.86
C GLU A 29 -13.95 -35.90 -31.37
N ARG A 30 -14.81 -36.90 -31.10
CA ARG A 30 -16.21 -36.90 -31.49
C ARG A 30 -17.11 -37.21 -30.30
N ASP A 31 -18.31 -36.64 -30.34
CA ASP A 31 -19.34 -36.96 -29.34
C ASP A 31 -19.93 -38.39 -29.58
N THR A 32 -20.81 -38.80 -28.69
CA THR A 32 -21.48 -40.10 -28.76
C THR A 32 -22.35 -40.31 -30.04
N ARG A 33 -22.63 -39.22 -30.75
CA ARG A 33 -23.37 -39.23 -32.04
C ARG A 33 -22.43 -39.14 -33.25
N GLY A 34 -21.13 -39.24 -33.04
CA GLY A 34 -20.11 -39.18 -34.08
C GLY A 34 -19.81 -37.79 -34.63
N ARG A 35 -20.31 -36.71 -34.03
CA ARG A 35 -20.05 -35.31 -34.46
C ARG A 35 -18.76 -34.82 -33.84
N LEU A 36 -18.02 -34.01 -34.59
CA LEU A 36 -16.81 -33.35 -34.04
C LEU A 36 -17.14 -32.54 -32.77
N ILE A 37 -16.38 -32.77 -31.73
CA ILE A 37 -16.39 -31.93 -30.56
C ILE A 37 -15.71 -30.61 -30.93
N ALA A 38 -16.37 -29.50 -30.65
CA ALA A 38 -15.83 -28.16 -30.92
C ALA A 38 -16.26 -27.19 -29.83
N TYR A 39 -15.29 -26.40 -29.33
CA TYR A 39 -15.52 -25.35 -28.38
C TYR A 39 -15.42 -24.00 -29.10
N THR A 40 -16.49 -23.20 -29.06
CA THR A 40 -16.58 -21.94 -29.77
C THR A 40 -16.40 -20.77 -28.80
N GLY A 41 -15.42 -19.92 -29.07
CA GLY A 41 -15.22 -18.65 -28.41
C GLY A 41 -15.58 -17.45 -29.27
N GLY A 42 -15.37 -16.23 -28.79
CA GLY A 42 -15.70 -14.99 -29.51
C GLY A 42 -14.97 -14.80 -30.84
N PHE A 43 -13.77 -15.35 -30.99
CA PHE A 43 -12.90 -15.12 -32.17
C PHE A 43 -12.49 -16.43 -32.89
N SER A 44 -12.63 -17.56 -32.22
CA SER A 44 -12.09 -18.84 -32.71
C SER A 44 -12.97 -20.02 -32.35
N VAL A 45 -12.72 -21.14 -33.03
CA VAL A 45 -13.25 -22.46 -32.71
C VAL A 45 -12.08 -23.42 -32.47
N VAL A 46 -12.19 -24.25 -31.43
CA VAL A 46 -11.16 -25.19 -30.96
C VAL A 46 -11.65 -26.60 -31.09
N PHE A 47 -10.86 -27.44 -31.74
CA PHE A 47 -11.14 -28.87 -31.92
C PHE A 47 -10.10 -29.71 -31.16
N PRO A 48 -10.52 -30.51 -30.17
CA PRO A 48 -9.60 -31.43 -29.51
C PRO A 48 -9.27 -32.59 -30.42
N TYR A 49 -8.01 -33.02 -30.43
CA TYR A 49 -7.55 -34.20 -31.15
C TYR A 49 -6.47 -34.95 -30.37
N ARG A 50 -6.30 -36.22 -30.69
CA ARG A 50 -5.26 -37.08 -30.13
C ARG A 50 -4.28 -37.50 -31.20
N THR A 51 -3.01 -37.49 -30.84
CA THR A 51 -1.93 -38.04 -31.67
C THR A 51 -1.86 -39.57 -31.56
N ALA A 52 -1.05 -40.20 -32.39
CA ALA A 52 -0.90 -41.66 -32.38
C ALA A 52 -0.30 -42.20 -31.06
N ASN A 53 0.47 -41.41 -30.35
CA ASN A 53 1.02 -41.75 -29.01
C ASN A 53 0.03 -41.41 -27.86
N GLY A 54 -1.20 -41.01 -28.16
CA GLY A 54 -2.28 -40.77 -27.20
C GLY A 54 -2.28 -39.35 -26.60
N GLU A 55 -1.36 -38.48 -26.97
CA GLU A 55 -1.32 -37.10 -26.48
C GLU A 55 -2.49 -36.30 -27.01
N LYS A 56 -3.13 -35.55 -26.14
CA LYS A 56 -4.26 -34.69 -26.48
C LYS A 56 -3.82 -33.26 -26.77
N TRP A 57 -4.38 -32.66 -27.80
CA TRP A 57 -4.06 -31.34 -28.28
C TRP A 57 -5.32 -30.58 -28.67
N ALA A 58 -5.27 -29.26 -28.63
CA ALA A 58 -6.25 -28.31 -29.13
C ALA A 58 -5.80 -27.79 -30.50
N PHE A 59 -6.61 -27.95 -31.53
CA PHE A 59 -6.45 -27.35 -32.85
C PHE A 59 -7.40 -26.14 -32.95
N ARG A 60 -6.85 -24.93 -33.00
CA ARG A 60 -7.64 -23.71 -32.97
C ARG A 60 -7.64 -23.02 -34.32
N CYS A 61 -8.82 -22.66 -34.82
CA CYS A 61 -9.06 -21.92 -36.06
C CYS A 61 -9.77 -20.61 -35.76
N TRP A 62 -9.34 -19.50 -36.37
CA TRP A 62 -10.06 -18.23 -36.25
C TRP A 62 -11.17 -18.07 -37.23
N HIS A 63 -12.30 -17.55 -36.78
CA HIS A 63 -13.43 -17.11 -37.60
C HIS A 63 -13.59 -15.59 -37.65
N SER A 64 -12.72 -14.85 -36.94
CA SER A 64 -12.64 -13.39 -36.91
C SER A 64 -11.22 -12.94 -37.23
N ASP A 65 -11.08 -11.75 -37.83
CA ASP A 65 -9.77 -11.22 -38.22
C ASP A 65 -9.02 -10.65 -37.02
N ILE A 66 -7.78 -11.12 -36.81
CA ILE A 66 -6.87 -10.59 -35.79
C ILE A 66 -5.70 -9.95 -36.53
N LYS A 67 -5.66 -8.61 -36.50
CA LYS A 67 -4.58 -7.83 -37.14
C LYS A 67 -3.22 -8.24 -36.57
N ASN A 68 -2.20 -8.32 -37.45
CA ASN A 68 -0.81 -8.68 -37.08
C ASN A 68 -0.66 -10.03 -36.37
N SER A 69 -1.62 -10.94 -36.54
CA SER A 69 -1.67 -12.22 -35.80
C SER A 69 -0.39 -13.04 -35.99
N LYS A 70 0.16 -13.16 -37.19
CA LYS A 70 1.34 -13.99 -37.48
C LYS A 70 2.52 -13.63 -36.57
N LYS A 71 3.04 -12.41 -36.70
CA LYS A 71 4.21 -11.95 -35.94
C LYS A 71 3.98 -12.07 -34.42
N ARG A 72 2.79 -11.68 -33.97
CA ARG A 72 2.42 -11.74 -32.55
C ARG A 72 2.44 -13.18 -32.03
N TYR A 73 1.73 -14.12 -32.68
CA TYR A 73 1.65 -15.50 -32.19
C TYR A 73 2.95 -16.29 -32.35
N GLU A 74 3.76 -16.00 -33.39
CA GLU A 74 5.12 -16.54 -33.49
C GLU A 74 6.00 -16.05 -32.31
N THR A 75 5.94 -14.75 -31.99
CA THR A 75 6.66 -14.17 -30.85
C THR A 75 6.22 -14.78 -29.50
N ILE A 76 4.92 -14.96 -29.31
CA ILE A 76 4.35 -15.61 -28.11
C ILE A 76 4.83 -17.07 -28.01
N ALA A 77 4.76 -17.84 -29.10
CA ALA A 77 5.18 -19.23 -29.11
C ALA A 77 6.67 -19.38 -28.75
N ASP A 78 7.53 -18.51 -29.32
CA ASP A 78 8.96 -18.49 -29.00
C ASP A 78 9.23 -18.09 -27.55
N ALA A 79 8.48 -17.10 -27.02
CA ALA A 79 8.60 -16.68 -25.63
C ALA A 79 8.21 -17.79 -24.65
N ILE A 80 7.06 -18.46 -24.86
CA ILE A 80 6.60 -19.59 -24.05
C ILE A 80 7.62 -20.73 -24.06
N LYS A 81 8.11 -21.10 -25.24
CA LYS A 81 9.15 -22.14 -25.39
C LYS A 81 10.43 -21.77 -24.65
N LYS A 82 10.88 -20.51 -24.75
CA LYS A 82 12.09 -20.03 -24.07
C LYS A 82 11.91 -19.94 -22.56
N ALA A 83 10.74 -19.55 -22.09
CA ALA A 83 10.44 -19.43 -20.68
C ALA A 83 10.55 -20.80 -19.97
N ASN A 84 10.16 -21.87 -20.63
CA ASN A 84 10.25 -23.25 -20.11
C ASN A 84 9.61 -23.40 -18.72
N LEU A 85 8.46 -22.76 -18.51
CA LEU A 85 7.71 -22.82 -17.26
C LEU A 85 6.68 -23.95 -17.37
N SER A 86 6.64 -24.84 -16.40
CA SER A 86 5.83 -26.09 -16.42
C SER A 86 4.32 -25.84 -16.51
N PHE A 87 3.86 -24.69 -16.09
CA PHE A 87 2.45 -24.29 -16.15
C PHE A 87 2.06 -23.60 -17.47
N LEU A 88 3.02 -23.27 -18.34
CA LEU A 88 2.74 -22.79 -19.69
C LEU A 88 2.66 -24.00 -20.64
N CYS A 89 1.47 -24.14 -21.27
CA CYS A 89 1.22 -25.21 -22.22
C CYS A 89 2.04 -25.00 -23.49
N GLU A 90 2.58 -26.10 -24.07
CA GLU A 90 3.22 -26.04 -25.38
C GLU A 90 2.25 -25.41 -26.39
N PHE A 91 2.71 -24.37 -27.08
CA PHE A 91 1.91 -23.56 -27.99
C PHE A 91 2.67 -23.33 -29.28
N GLN A 92 1.99 -23.48 -30.42
CA GLN A 92 2.58 -23.26 -31.74
C GLN A 92 1.63 -22.53 -32.67
N TYR A 93 2.17 -21.58 -33.43
CA TYR A 93 1.47 -20.93 -34.53
C TYR A 93 1.82 -21.62 -35.86
N ILE A 94 0.82 -21.89 -36.70
CA ILE A 94 0.95 -22.59 -37.97
C ILE A 94 0.40 -21.67 -39.08
N ASP A 95 1.29 -21.04 -39.85
CA ASP A 95 0.95 -20.07 -40.89
C ASP A 95 -0.01 -20.60 -41.95
N LYS A 96 0.18 -21.88 -42.33
CA LYS A 96 -0.67 -22.59 -43.27
C LYS A 96 -1.30 -23.80 -42.58
N GLY A 97 -2.32 -23.55 -41.73
CA GLY A 97 -2.87 -24.57 -40.85
C GLY A 97 -4.05 -25.32 -41.44
N ILE A 98 -4.93 -24.64 -42.21
CA ILE A 98 -6.16 -25.22 -42.76
C ILE A 98 -6.55 -24.54 -44.07
N ASN A 99 -7.12 -25.33 -45.01
CA ASN A 99 -7.77 -24.80 -46.19
C ASN A 99 -9.28 -24.79 -45.94
N VAL A 100 -9.92 -23.65 -46.09
CA VAL A 100 -11.37 -23.49 -45.99
C VAL A 100 -11.88 -22.81 -47.26
N GLU A 101 -12.74 -23.49 -47.99
CA GLU A 101 -13.34 -22.97 -49.24
C GLU A 101 -12.29 -22.45 -50.24
N GLY A 102 -11.16 -23.16 -50.39
CA GLY A 102 -10.07 -22.82 -51.30
C GLY A 102 -9.07 -21.79 -50.76
N ASN A 103 -9.29 -21.19 -49.61
CA ASN A 103 -8.40 -20.25 -48.97
C ASN A 103 -7.62 -20.91 -47.83
N ILE A 104 -6.35 -20.55 -47.71
CA ILE A 104 -5.48 -21.06 -46.64
C ILE A 104 -5.50 -20.06 -45.46
N TYR A 105 -5.78 -20.60 -44.28
CA TYR A 105 -5.81 -19.81 -43.02
C TYR A 105 -4.81 -20.36 -42.02
N PRO A 106 -4.26 -19.47 -41.18
CA PRO A 106 -3.41 -19.88 -40.08
C PRO A 106 -4.23 -20.57 -38.99
N THR A 107 -3.55 -21.36 -38.17
CA THR A 107 -4.10 -22.02 -36.99
C THR A 107 -3.11 -21.97 -35.86
N THR A 108 -3.57 -22.25 -34.63
CA THR A 108 -2.67 -22.59 -33.54
C THR A 108 -2.97 -23.97 -33.03
N ARG A 109 -1.95 -24.60 -32.46
CA ARG A 109 -2.14 -25.78 -31.64
C ARG A 109 -1.52 -25.58 -30.26
N MET A 110 -2.17 -26.15 -29.25
CA MET A 110 -1.74 -26.06 -27.88
C MET A 110 -1.92 -27.43 -27.21
N ARG A 111 -1.00 -27.77 -26.31
CA ARG A 111 -1.14 -28.98 -25.49
C ARG A 111 -2.47 -28.89 -24.72
N TRP A 112 -3.30 -29.93 -24.82
CA TRP A 112 -4.55 -30.02 -24.05
C TRP A 112 -4.24 -30.38 -22.59
N ILE A 113 -4.87 -29.71 -21.65
CA ILE A 113 -4.81 -30.05 -20.24
C ILE A 113 -6.14 -30.68 -19.83
N ASP A 114 -6.06 -31.92 -19.35
CA ASP A 114 -7.20 -32.58 -18.72
C ASP A 114 -7.31 -32.08 -17.27
N GLY A 115 -8.02 -30.99 -17.08
CA GLY A 115 -8.23 -30.30 -15.82
C GLY A 115 -9.56 -29.56 -15.81
N ILE A 116 -9.88 -28.98 -14.66
CA ILE A 116 -11.05 -28.13 -14.47
C ILE A 116 -10.59 -26.67 -14.24
N THR A 117 -11.49 -25.72 -14.44
CA THR A 117 -11.16 -24.31 -14.18
C THR A 117 -10.85 -24.11 -12.70
N ILE A 118 -10.02 -23.10 -12.39
CA ILE A 118 -9.71 -22.76 -10.99
C ILE A 118 -10.99 -22.45 -10.21
N LYS A 119 -12.01 -21.85 -10.85
CA LYS A 119 -13.33 -21.61 -10.24
C LYS A 119 -14.02 -22.92 -9.86
N ASP A 120 -14.09 -23.89 -10.78
CA ASP A 120 -14.70 -25.19 -10.49
C ASP A 120 -13.94 -25.92 -9.39
N TYR A 121 -12.62 -25.86 -9.41
CA TYR A 121 -11.77 -26.44 -8.37
C TYR A 121 -12.05 -25.80 -6.99
N ILE A 122 -12.15 -24.48 -6.92
CA ILE A 122 -12.51 -23.75 -5.68
C ILE A 122 -13.90 -24.18 -5.19
N CYS A 123 -14.89 -24.22 -6.08
CA CYS A 123 -16.26 -24.63 -5.72
C CYS A 123 -16.33 -26.06 -5.20
N GLN A 124 -15.59 -26.99 -5.84
CA GLN A 124 -15.56 -28.41 -5.42
C GLN A 124 -14.86 -28.60 -4.09
N ASN A 125 -13.84 -27.79 -3.79
CA ASN A 125 -12.97 -27.92 -2.61
C ASN A 125 -13.20 -26.83 -1.56
N ARG A 126 -14.29 -26.05 -1.64
CA ARG A 126 -14.52 -24.87 -0.78
C ARG A 126 -14.50 -25.17 0.74
N ASN A 127 -14.83 -26.39 1.14
CA ASN A 127 -14.81 -26.83 2.53
C ASN A 127 -13.46 -27.44 2.96
N SER A 128 -12.45 -27.43 2.07
CA SER A 128 -11.13 -27.98 2.32
C SER A 128 -10.10 -26.85 2.37
N LYS A 129 -10.02 -26.18 3.53
CA LYS A 129 -9.15 -25.01 3.75
C LYS A 129 -7.72 -25.25 3.29
N ASP A 130 -7.13 -26.39 3.65
CA ASP A 130 -5.73 -26.72 3.33
C ASP A 130 -5.50 -26.83 1.82
N LEU A 131 -6.46 -27.40 1.07
CA LEU A 131 -6.35 -27.48 -0.39
C LEU A 131 -6.42 -26.09 -1.05
N LEU A 132 -7.27 -25.22 -0.54
CA LEU A 132 -7.37 -23.84 -1.07
C LEU A 132 -6.14 -22.98 -0.68
N ILE A 133 -5.60 -23.18 0.51
CA ILE A 133 -4.33 -22.53 0.91
C ILE A 133 -3.18 -23.02 0.00
N ALA A 134 -3.09 -24.33 -0.24
CA ALA A 134 -2.10 -24.88 -1.17
C ALA A 134 -2.27 -24.34 -2.59
N LEU A 135 -3.52 -24.21 -3.06
CA LEU A 135 -3.84 -23.57 -4.35
C LEU A 135 -3.35 -22.12 -4.40
N ALA A 136 -3.63 -21.32 -3.37
CA ALA A 136 -3.16 -19.93 -3.26
C ALA A 136 -1.63 -19.84 -3.30
N CYS A 137 -0.92 -20.71 -2.56
CA CYS A 137 0.54 -20.78 -2.59
C CYS A 137 1.08 -21.14 -3.98
N ASN A 138 0.47 -22.11 -4.67
CA ASN A 138 0.87 -22.50 -6.02
C ASN A 138 0.59 -21.39 -7.04
N PHE A 139 -0.53 -20.72 -6.90
CA PHE A 139 -0.89 -19.55 -7.72
C PHE A 139 0.13 -18.42 -7.55
N LEU A 140 0.48 -18.07 -6.32
CA LEU A 140 1.50 -17.04 -6.03
C LEU A 140 2.87 -17.41 -6.64
N LYS A 141 3.31 -18.66 -6.51
CA LYS A 141 4.56 -19.11 -7.14
C LYS A 141 4.51 -19.03 -8.67
N MET A 142 3.36 -19.34 -9.27
CA MET A 142 3.14 -19.22 -10.70
C MET A 142 3.27 -17.76 -11.17
N THR A 143 2.64 -16.81 -10.51
CA THR A 143 2.70 -15.39 -10.87
C THR A 143 4.11 -14.82 -10.67
N GLN A 144 4.79 -15.16 -9.57
CA GLN A 144 6.19 -14.78 -9.34
C GLN A 144 7.14 -15.31 -10.42
N ALA A 145 6.90 -16.53 -10.94
CA ALA A 145 7.71 -17.08 -12.02
C ALA A 145 7.48 -16.35 -13.36
N LEU A 146 6.26 -15.84 -13.62
CA LEU A 146 5.98 -14.95 -14.75
C LEU A 146 6.71 -13.62 -14.60
N HIS A 147 6.59 -12.98 -13.42
CA HIS A 147 7.27 -11.70 -13.12
C HIS A 147 8.79 -11.79 -13.29
N ALA A 148 9.41 -12.88 -12.82
CA ALA A 148 10.85 -13.10 -12.93
C ALA A 148 11.36 -13.11 -14.39
N GLN A 149 10.47 -13.35 -15.36
CA GLN A 149 10.78 -13.35 -16.79
C GLN A 149 10.14 -12.19 -17.55
N SER A 150 9.55 -11.23 -16.83
CA SER A 150 8.79 -10.09 -17.41
C SER A 150 7.68 -10.56 -18.36
N LEU A 151 6.98 -11.64 -18.02
CA LEU A 151 5.85 -12.19 -18.75
C LEU A 151 4.54 -11.81 -18.05
N ALA A 152 3.47 -11.64 -18.84
CA ALA A 152 2.11 -11.53 -18.31
C ALA A 152 1.13 -12.33 -19.22
N HIS A 153 0.11 -12.93 -18.63
CA HIS A 153 -0.93 -13.61 -19.36
C HIS A 153 -1.83 -12.62 -20.13
N GLY A 154 -2.09 -11.48 -19.53
CA GLY A 154 -2.85 -10.37 -20.09
C GLY A 154 -4.37 -10.55 -20.05
N ASP A 155 -4.87 -11.76 -19.88
CA ASP A 155 -6.28 -12.09 -19.60
C ASP A 155 -6.34 -13.15 -18.49
N LEU A 156 -5.68 -12.85 -17.36
CA LEU A 156 -5.67 -13.75 -16.22
C LEU A 156 -7.03 -13.69 -15.52
N GLN A 157 -7.78 -14.78 -15.64
CA GLN A 157 -9.13 -14.93 -15.08
C GLN A 157 -9.42 -16.40 -14.82
N HIS A 158 -10.51 -16.67 -14.11
CA HIS A 158 -10.85 -18.02 -13.63
C HIS A 158 -11.00 -19.10 -14.72
N GLY A 159 -11.39 -18.73 -15.93
CA GLY A 159 -11.57 -19.67 -17.05
C GLY A 159 -10.26 -20.02 -17.76
N ASN A 160 -9.23 -19.17 -17.62
CA ASN A 160 -7.94 -19.34 -18.28
C ASN A 160 -6.90 -20.01 -17.39
N ILE A 161 -7.27 -20.38 -16.17
CA ILE A 161 -6.43 -21.11 -15.21
C ILE A 161 -7.06 -22.49 -14.99
N LEU A 162 -6.37 -23.52 -15.39
CA LEU A 162 -6.81 -24.92 -15.20
C LEU A 162 -6.04 -25.58 -14.05
N VAL A 163 -6.73 -26.46 -13.36
CA VAL A 163 -6.14 -27.29 -12.28
C VAL A 163 -6.32 -28.75 -12.67
N ASP A 164 -5.24 -29.50 -12.76
CA ASP A 164 -5.27 -30.91 -13.08
C ASP A 164 -5.54 -31.80 -11.85
N ASN A 165 -5.62 -33.10 -12.06
CA ASN A 165 -5.86 -34.07 -10.98
C ASN A 165 -4.69 -34.19 -9.98
N ASN A 166 -3.52 -33.64 -10.29
CA ASN A 166 -2.37 -33.56 -9.39
C ASN A 166 -2.28 -32.20 -8.68
N HIS A 167 -3.35 -31.39 -8.77
CA HIS A 167 -3.43 -30.03 -8.20
C HIS A 167 -2.41 -29.06 -8.81
N GLN A 168 -1.90 -29.33 -10.03
CA GLN A 168 -1.01 -28.44 -10.74
C GLN A 168 -1.81 -27.41 -11.54
N LEU A 169 -1.30 -26.18 -11.57
CA LEU A 169 -1.89 -25.07 -12.33
C LEU A 169 -1.33 -25.04 -13.74
N TYR A 170 -2.20 -24.66 -14.69
CA TYR A 170 -1.83 -24.43 -16.08
C TYR A 170 -2.56 -23.20 -16.61
N LEU A 171 -1.87 -22.41 -17.44
CA LEU A 171 -2.43 -21.26 -18.13
C LEU A 171 -2.79 -21.64 -19.56
N VAL A 172 -3.97 -21.20 -20.02
CA VAL A 172 -4.47 -21.43 -21.36
C VAL A 172 -5.01 -20.13 -21.95
N ASP A 173 -5.15 -20.09 -23.29
CA ASP A 173 -5.62 -18.92 -24.04
C ASP A 173 -4.67 -17.71 -24.02
N TYR A 174 -3.62 -17.77 -24.85
CA TYR A 174 -2.54 -16.79 -24.89
C TYR A 174 -2.78 -15.59 -25.82
N ASP A 175 -4.04 -15.26 -26.14
CA ASP A 175 -4.34 -14.16 -27.09
C ASP A 175 -3.85 -12.79 -26.59
N SER A 176 -3.90 -12.57 -25.29
CA SER A 176 -3.44 -11.34 -24.63
C SER A 176 -2.02 -11.43 -24.07
N PHE A 177 -1.33 -12.56 -24.28
CA PHE A 177 -0.04 -12.81 -23.66
C PHE A 177 0.99 -11.73 -24.00
N TYR A 178 1.69 -11.27 -22.98
CA TYR A 178 2.77 -10.30 -23.07
C TYR A 178 4.13 -10.98 -22.83
N CYS A 179 5.09 -10.58 -23.66
CA CYS A 179 6.52 -10.80 -23.45
C CYS A 179 7.29 -9.52 -23.83
N PRO A 180 8.55 -9.34 -23.40
CA PRO A 180 9.31 -8.10 -23.63
C PRO A 180 9.40 -7.66 -25.09
N GLN A 181 9.34 -8.61 -26.05
CA GLN A 181 9.36 -8.34 -27.49
C GLN A 181 8.09 -7.65 -28.01
N LEU A 182 6.98 -7.72 -27.24
CA LEU A 182 5.70 -7.08 -27.55
C LEU A 182 5.51 -5.74 -26.86
N LYS A 183 6.52 -5.23 -26.16
CA LYS A 183 6.45 -3.96 -25.41
C LYS A 183 6.02 -2.81 -26.31
N GLY A 184 5.00 -2.07 -25.89
CA GLY A 184 4.47 -0.91 -26.61
C GLY A 184 3.47 -1.25 -27.72
N GLU A 185 3.13 -2.53 -27.93
CA GLU A 185 2.01 -2.90 -28.79
C GLU A 185 0.67 -2.52 -28.13
N THR A 186 -0.37 -2.45 -28.96
CA THR A 186 -1.73 -2.19 -28.46
C THR A 186 -2.35 -3.47 -27.95
N ASP A 187 -2.97 -3.41 -26.78
CA ASP A 187 -3.78 -4.47 -26.21
C ASP A 187 -5.05 -4.68 -27.07
N THR A 188 -5.18 -5.85 -27.66
CA THR A 188 -6.27 -6.19 -28.58
C THR A 188 -7.44 -6.87 -27.87
N VAL A 189 -7.18 -7.48 -26.70
CA VAL A 189 -8.16 -8.21 -25.90
C VAL A 189 -8.01 -7.78 -24.45
N THR A 190 -8.99 -7.06 -23.92
CA THR A 190 -8.90 -6.45 -22.57
C THR A 190 -9.25 -7.44 -21.45
N GLY A 191 -9.79 -8.62 -21.79
CA GLY A 191 -10.23 -9.62 -20.82
C GLY A 191 -11.53 -9.27 -20.09
N LEU A 192 -11.89 -10.09 -19.09
CA LEU A 192 -13.10 -9.89 -18.28
C LEU A 192 -12.92 -8.73 -17.32
N ALA A 193 -13.84 -7.76 -17.36
CA ALA A 193 -13.77 -6.52 -16.56
C ALA A 193 -13.73 -6.76 -15.04
N ASP A 194 -14.27 -7.88 -14.56
CA ASP A 194 -14.28 -8.28 -13.16
C ASP A 194 -12.87 -8.66 -12.63
N TYR A 195 -11.90 -8.84 -13.54
CA TYR A 195 -10.49 -9.12 -13.23
C TYR A 195 -9.55 -8.00 -13.66
N GLN A 196 -10.06 -6.93 -14.27
CA GLN A 196 -9.20 -5.90 -14.84
C GLN A 196 -9.26 -4.61 -14.05
N HIS A 197 -8.09 -4.00 -13.88
CA HIS A 197 -8.00 -2.67 -13.30
C HIS A 197 -8.81 -1.66 -14.14
N PRO A 198 -9.67 -0.82 -13.54
CA PRO A 198 -10.52 0.12 -14.31
C PRO A 198 -9.75 1.05 -15.26
N ALA A 199 -8.50 1.38 -14.95
CA ALA A 199 -7.64 2.21 -15.81
C ALA A 199 -7.17 1.50 -17.08
N ARG A 200 -7.09 0.16 -17.12
CA ARG A 200 -6.67 -0.61 -18.31
C ARG A 200 -7.62 -0.44 -19.49
N ILE A 201 -8.91 -0.28 -19.21
CA ILE A 201 -9.93 -0.06 -20.27
C ILE A 201 -9.61 1.20 -21.08
N LYS A 202 -8.99 2.21 -20.45
CA LYS A 202 -8.66 3.50 -21.05
C LYS A 202 -7.28 3.52 -21.70
N ASN A 203 -6.32 2.78 -21.14
CA ASN A 203 -4.95 2.68 -21.65
C ASN A 203 -4.68 1.26 -22.16
N LYS A 204 -4.67 1.11 -23.50
CA LYS A 204 -4.52 -0.18 -24.19
C LYS A 204 -3.07 -0.52 -24.52
N THR A 205 -2.10 -0.09 -23.74
CA THR A 205 -0.70 -0.45 -23.97
C THR A 205 -0.36 -1.73 -23.20
N VAL A 206 0.23 -2.71 -23.91
CA VAL A 206 0.65 -3.96 -23.27
C VAL A 206 1.95 -3.76 -22.48
N SER A 207 2.00 -4.34 -21.30
CA SER A 207 3.17 -4.32 -20.40
C SER A 207 3.20 -5.57 -19.52
N GLU A 208 4.31 -5.79 -18.84
CA GLU A 208 4.48 -6.85 -17.84
C GLU A 208 3.53 -6.73 -16.64
N LYS A 209 2.87 -5.58 -16.49
CA LYS A 209 1.98 -5.28 -15.35
C LYS A 209 0.50 -5.56 -15.62
N LEU A 210 0.20 -6.16 -16.76
CA LEU A 210 -1.19 -6.45 -17.16
C LEU A 210 -1.97 -7.27 -16.13
N ASP A 211 -1.28 -8.18 -15.42
CA ASP A 211 -1.91 -9.14 -14.53
C ASP A 211 -1.89 -8.75 -13.05
N TYR A 212 -1.12 -7.75 -12.62
CA TYR A 212 -0.94 -7.44 -11.19
C TYR A 212 -2.26 -7.23 -10.43
N PHE A 213 -3.23 -6.61 -11.09
CA PHE A 213 -4.55 -6.42 -10.50
C PHE A 213 -5.34 -7.75 -10.42
N SER A 214 -5.40 -8.51 -11.52
CA SER A 214 -6.12 -9.79 -11.55
C SER A 214 -5.49 -10.83 -10.61
N GLU A 215 -4.18 -10.80 -10.45
CA GLU A 215 -3.46 -11.67 -9.51
C GLU A 215 -3.93 -11.44 -8.07
N LEU A 216 -4.02 -10.18 -7.64
CA LEU A 216 -4.54 -9.84 -6.31
C LEU A 216 -6.00 -10.27 -6.14
N ILE A 217 -6.86 -10.01 -7.14
CA ILE A 217 -8.28 -10.37 -7.09
C ILE A 217 -8.47 -11.89 -6.97
N ILE A 218 -7.70 -12.67 -7.74
CA ILE A 218 -7.78 -14.14 -7.71
C ILE A 218 -7.24 -14.68 -6.39
N TYR A 219 -6.05 -14.22 -5.97
CA TYR A 219 -5.40 -14.64 -4.73
C TYR A 219 -6.27 -14.37 -3.50
N LEU A 220 -6.78 -13.13 -3.40
CA LEU A 220 -7.67 -12.72 -2.31
C LEU A 220 -8.98 -13.53 -2.29
N SER A 221 -9.53 -13.84 -3.47
CA SER A 221 -10.75 -14.66 -3.58
C SER A 221 -10.52 -16.10 -3.10
N ILE A 222 -9.37 -16.70 -3.44
CA ILE A 222 -9.04 -18.07 -2.98
C ILE A 222 -8.92 -18.10 -1.47
N LEU A 223 -8.16 -17.16 -0.89
CA LEU A 223 -7.93 -17.10 0.56
C LEU A 223 -9.22 -16.80 1.33
N ALA A 224 -10.04 -15.86 0.85
CA ALA A 224 -11.29 -15.50 1.50
C ALA A 224 -12.29 -16.68 1.52
N ILE A 225 -12.37 -17.46 0.45
CA ILE A 225 -13.23 -18.68 0.42
C ILE A 225 -12.63 -19.78 1.30
N ALA A 226 -11.29 -19.89 1.36
CA ALA A 226 -10.64 -20.84 2.27
C ALA A 226 -10.95 -20.55 3.73
N GLU A 227 -11.02 -19.28 4.11
CA GLU A 227 -11.35 -18.83 5.48
C GLU A 227 -12.84 -18.88 5.76
N ALA A 228 -13.67 -18.45 4.83
CA ALA A 228 -15.12 -18.38 4.94
C ALA A 228 -15.81 -18.99 3.71
N PRO A 229 -16.00 -20.33 3.67
CA PRO A 229 -16.61 -21.04 2.52
C PRO A 229 -17.98 -20.51 2.11
N SER A 230 -18.76 -19.97 3.03
CA SER A 230 -20.07 -19.37 2.80
C SER A 230 -20.04 -18.17 1.82
N LEU A 231 -18.89 -17.53 1.63
CA LEU A 231 -18.72 -16.45 0.66
C LEU A 231 -18.96 -16.95 -0.77
N ALA A 232 -18.56 -18.19 -1.09
CA ALA A 232 -18.80 -18.77 -2.40
C ALA A 232 -20.30 -18.87 -2.73
N ASP A 233 -21.13 -19.23 -1.77
CA ASP A 233 -22.58 -19.31 -1.92
C ASP A 233 -23.21 -17.90 -1.92
N LYS A 234 -22.79 -17.03 -0.99
CA LYS A 234 -23.29 -15.64 -0.89
C LYS A 234 -23.11 -14.86 -2.18
N TYR A 235 -21.95 -14.99 -2.82
CA TYR A 235 -21.60 -14.30 -4.06
C TYR A 235 -21.85 -15.13 -5.31
N LYS A 236 -22.50 -16.30 -5.17
CA LYS A 236 -22.93 -17.20 -6.25
C LYS A 236 -21.80 -17.56 -7.22
N VAL A 237 -20.60 -17.85 -6.67
CA VAL A 237 -19.40 -18.12 -7.48
C VAL A 237 -19.62 -19.23 -8.50
N ALA A 238 -20.37 -20.27 -8.17
CA ALA A 238 -20.67 -21.39 -9.07
C ALA A 238 -21.43 -20.93 -10.33
N ASP A 239 -22.36 -19.99 -10.20
CA ASP A 239 -23.26 -19.54 -11.27
C ASP A 239 -22.74 -18.29 -12.01
N ALA A 240 -21.87 -17.50 -11.37
CA ALA A 240 -21.33 -16.28 -11.94
C ALA A 240 -20.12 -16.55 -12.85
N ASP A 241 -19.90 -15.69 -13.84
CA ASP A 241 -18.71 -15.73 -14.69
C ASP A 241 -17.54 -14.95 -14.04
N ARG A 242 -17.37 -15.14 -12.74
CA ARG A 242 -16.34 -14.48 -11.91
C ARG A 242 -16.12 -15.24 -10.59
N LEU A 243 -15.10 -14.84 -9.86
CA LEU A 243 -14.92 -15.23 -8.45
C LEU A 243 -15.72 -14.29 -7.53
N LEU A 244 -15.11 -13.76 -6.45
CA LEU A 244 -15.85 -12.98 -5.46
C LEU A 244 -16.17 -11.55 -5.90
N PHE A 245 -15.24 -10.91 -6.62
CA PHE A 245 -15.35 -9.50 -6.97
C PHE A 245 -16.05 -9.30 -8.33
N SER A 246 -16.76 -8.19 -8.45
CA SER A 246 -17.33 -7.68 -9.69
C SER A 246 -16.72 -6.30 -10.03
N LYS A 247 -16.79 -5.91 -11.31
CA LYS A 247 -16.30 -4.58 -11.74
C LYS A 247 -17.05 -3.43 -11.06
N GLU A 248 -18.29 -3.64 -10.64
CA GLU A 248 -19.09 -2.66 -9.91
C GLU A 248 -18.49 -2.37 -8.52
N ASP A 249 -17.88 -3.38 -7.87
CA ASP A 249 -17.25 -3.22 -6.55
C ASP A 249 -16.05 -2.26 -6.63
N PHE A 250 -15.35 -2.22 -7.76
CA PHE A 250 -14.17 -1.36 -7.96
C PHE A 250 -14.47 0.13 -8.12
N VAL A 251 -15.75 0.49 -8.28
CA VAL A 251 -16.17 1.90 -8.37
C VAL A 251 -16.09 2.59 -7.00
N ASP A 252 -16.47 1.86 -5.94
CA ASP A 252 -16.40 2.32 -4.55
C ASP A 252 -16.15 1.11 -3.63
N ILE A 253 -14.91 0.64 -3.65
CA ILE A 253 -14.54 -0.63 -3.02
C ILE A 253 -14.86 -0.66 -1.52
N LYS A 254 -14.64 0.43 -0.78
CA LYS A 254 -14.86 0.47 0.68
C LYS A 254 -16.33 0.31 1.07
N ASN A 255 -17.24 0.69 0.20
CA ASN A 255 -18.67 0.52 0.41
C ASN A 255 -19.21 -0.78 -0.16
N ALA A 256 -18.44 -1.51 -0.96
CA ALA A 256 -18.84 -2.80 -1.51
C ALA A 256 -19.11 -3.83 -0.41
N PRO A 257 -20.20 -4.62 -0.50
CA PRO A 257 -20.51 -5.67 0.48
C PRO A 257 -19.38 -6.69 0.63
N ILE A 258 -18.75 -7.09 -0.47
CA ILE A 258 -17.64 -8.05 -0.48
C ILE A 258 -16.42 -7.53 0.30
N TYR A 259 -16.11 -6.24 0.21
CA TYR A 259 -15.03 -5.63 0.98
C TYR A 259 -15.27 -5.78 2.48
N LYS A 260 -16.49 -5.46 2.96
CA LYS A 260 -16.84 -5.54 4.38
C LYS A 260 -16.79 -6.97 4.90
N ASP A 261 -17.24 -7.93 4.11
CA ASP A 261 -17.18 -9.34 4.46
C ASP A 261 -15.72 -9.80 4.60
N ILE A 262 -14.87 -9.50 3.62
CA ILE A 262 -13.46 -9.90 3.64
C ILE A 262 -12.70 -9.16 4.75
N TYR A 263 -12.97 -7.87 4.98
CA TYR A 263 -12.35 -7.07 6.03
C TYR A 263 -12.57 -7.68 7.43
N SER A 264 -13.74 -8.30 7.64
CA SER A 264 -14.08 -8.97 8.91
C SER A 264 -13.33 -10.28 9.17
N LEU A 265 -12.61 -10.83 8.18
CA LEU A 265 -11.88 -12.08 8.30
C LEU A 265 -10.55 -11.95 9.06
N GLY A 266 -10.05 -10.74 9.28
CA GLY A 266 -8.86 -10.48 10.09
C GLY A 266 -7.76 -9.67 9.39
N ASN A 267 -6.65 -9.46 10.12
CA ASN A 267 -5.61 -8.51 9.73
C ASN A 267 -4.95 -8.84 8.37
N ASP A 268 -4.66 -10.10 8.10
CA ASP A 268 -4.03 -10.50 6.82
C ASP A 268 -4.91 -10.14 5.62
N PHE A 269 -6.24 -10.22 5.78
CA PHE A 269 -7.19 -9.81 4.75
C PHE A 269 -7.30 -8.28 4.64
N GLN A 270 -7.19 -7.57 5.76
CA GLN A 270 -7.16 -6.10 5.79
C GLN A 270 -5.94 -5.58 5.05
N ASP A 271 -4.77 -6.22 5.22
CA ASP A 271 -3.54 -5.88 4.49
C ASP A 271 -3.71 -6.06 2.97
N LEU A 272 -4.29 -7.18 2.54
CA LEU A 272 -4.58 -7.44 1.11
C LEU A 272 -5.59 -6.44 0.54
N LEU A 273 -6.62 -6.09 1.31
CA LEU A 273 -7.59 -5.07 0.92
C LEU A 273 -6.97 -3.68 0.85
N ALA A 274 -6.02 -3.35 1.71
CA ALA A 274 -5.28 -2.09 1.64
C ALA A 274 -4.45 -1.99 0.35
N VAL A 275 -3.85 -3.09 -0.11
CA VAL A 275 -3.20 -3.14 -1.43
C VAL A 275 -4.21 -2.93 -2.56
N LEU A 276 -5.39 -3.53 -2.47
CA LEU A 276 -6.46 -3.32 -3.47
C LEU A 276 -6.90 -1.86 -3.52
N GLU A 277 -7.04 -1.20 -2.37
CA GLU A 277 -7.34 0.23 -2.30
C GLU A 277 -6.25 1.08 -2.95
N GLU A 278 -4.98 0.78 -2.65
CA GLU A 278 -3.84 1.46 -3.26
C GLU A 278 -3.85 1.30 -4.78
N TYR A 279 -4.08 0.08 -5.30
CA TYR A 279 -4.19 -0.16 -6.73
C TYR A 279 -5.27 0.71 -7.37
N LEU A 280 -6.46 0.79 -6.78
CA LEU A 280 -7.60 1.51 -7.32
C LEU A 280 -7.44 3.04 -7.33
N VAL A 281 -6.52 3.61 -6.53
CA VAL A 281 -6.17 5.05 -6.57
C VAL A 281 -5.35 5.38 -7.82
N HIS A 282 -4.61 4.44 -8.38
CA HIS A 282 -3.78 4.68 -9.55
C HIS A 282 -4.61 4.91 -10.82
N ARG A 283 -4.21 5.90 -11.62
CA ARG A 283 -4.86 6.23 -12.89
C ARG A 283 -4.33 5.44 -14.08
N THR A 284 -3.30 4.65 -13.87
CA THR A 284 -2.66 3.78 -14.86
C THR A 284 -2.12 2.54 -14.17
N ILE A 285 -2.10 1.40 -14.89
CA ILE A 285 -1.49 0.16 -14.40
C ILE A 285 0.05 0.25 -14.34
N ASP A 286 0.66 1.22 -14.99
CA ASP A 286 2.12 1.39 -15.00
C ASP A 286 2.72 1.67 -13.62
N ASN A 287 1.91 2.16 -12.69
CA ASN A 287 2.32 2.45 -11.32
C ASN A 287 2.10 1.26 -10.35
N LEU A 288 1.48 0.18 -10.82
CA LEU A 288 1.29 -1.01 -9.99
C LEU A 288 2.62 -1.75 -9.78
N ALA A 289 2.76 -2.34 -8.62
CA ALA A 289 3.80 -3.30 -8.27
C ALA A 289 3.15 -4.66 -7.93
N PRO A 290 3.86 -5.78 -7.95
CA PRO A 290 3.31 -7.06 -7.48
C PRO A 290 2.76 -6.94 -6.05
N PHE A 291 1.58 -7.50 -5.77
CA PHE A 291 0.91 -7.33 -4.48
C PHE A 291 1.73 -7.88 -3.30
N GLU A 292 2.52 -8.92 -3.51
CA GLU A 292 3.42 -9.47 -2.51
C GLU A 292 4.51 -8.46 -2.10
N SER A 293 5.00 -7.63 -3.03
CA SER A 293 5.91 -6.54 -2.72
C SER A 293 5.22 -5.48 -1.86
N CYS A 294 3.98 -5.12 -2.19
CA CYS A 294 3.20 -4.17 -1.40
C CYS A 294 2.97 -4.67 0.03
N LEU A 295 2.65 -5.95 0.21
CA LEU A 295 2.52 -6.58 1.53
C LEU A 295 3.83 -6.56 2.32
N LEU A 296 4.96 -6.80 1.68
CA LEU A 296 6.27 -6.66 2.30
C LEU A 296 6.51 -5.22 2.75
N HIS A 297 6.14 -4.23 1.94
CA HIS A 297 6.23 -2.81 2.28
C HIS A 297 5.42 -2.46 3.53
N GLN A 298 4.23 -3.03 3.70
CA GLN A 298 3.37 -2.80 4.86
C GLN A 298 3.92 -3.44 6.14
N LYS A 299 4.59 -4.59 6.04
CA LYS A 299 5.19 -5.30 7.18
C LYS A 299 6.46 -4.63 7.72
N VAL A 300 7.08 -3.73 6.95
CA VAL A 300 8.24 -2.96 7.41
C VAL A 300 7.79 -1.80 8.27
N SER A 301 8.24 -1.73 9.50
CA SER A 301 8.12 -0.55 10.35
C SER A 301 9.41 0.26 10.37
N PHE A 302 9.28 1.59 10.34
CA PHE A 302 10.35 2.55 10.59
C PHE A 302 9.76 3.78 11.24
N THR A 303 10.13 4.02 12.49
CA THR A 303 9.52 5.05 13.34
C THR A 303 10.59 5.85 14.08
N ALA A 304 10.22 7.04 14.54
CA ALA A 304 11.01 7.82 15.49
C ALA A 304 10.20 8.01 16.78
N SER A 305 10.89 8.11 17.91
CA SER A 305 10.29 8.40 19.22
C SER A 305 9.54 9.74 19.23
N THR A 306 9.91 10.65 18.34
CA THR A 306 9.24 11.94 18.13
C THR A 306 9.51 12.47 16.72
N THR A 307 8.59 13.29 16.21
CA THR A 307 8.79 14.06 14.95
C THR A 307 9.26 15.51 15.20
N LYS A 308 9.37 15.92 16.48
CA LYS A 308 9.86 17.23 16.90
C LYS A 308 10.87 17.06 18.02
N ALA A 309 11.99 17.75 17.97
CA ALA A 309 13.04 17.64 18.96
C ALA A 309 13.61 18.99 19.38
N VAL A 310 14.07 19.09 20.63
CA VAL A 310 14.83 20.23 21.13
C VAL A 310 16.27 20.11 20.64
N ARG A 311 16.79 21.21 20.07
CA ARG A 311 18.13 21.29 19.50
C ARG A 311 19.21 20.83 20.49
N ASN A 312 20.05 19.88 20.06
CA ASN A 312 21.24 19.39 20.76
C ASN A 312 21.02 18.89 22.19
N THR A 313 19.80 18.74 22.66
CA THR A 313 19.50 18.33 24.03
C THR A 313 18.62 17.09 24.12
N GLN A 314 17.67 16.93 23.18
CA GLN A 314 16.76 15.81 23.19
C GLN A 314 17.32 14.65 22.38
N THR A 315 17.44 13.49 23.03
CA THR A 315 17.77 12.24 22.37
C THR A 315 16.55 11.72 21.61
N ILE A 316 16.74 11.34 20.35
CA ILE A 316 15.75 10.77 19.47
C ILE A 316 16.14 9.32 19.24
N GLU A 317 15.19 8.41 19.37
CA GLU A 317 15.35 7.02 19.00
C GLU A 317 14.61 6.76 17.70
N LEU A 318 15.32 6.22 16.70
CA LEU A 318 14.75 5.60 15.49
C LEU A 318 14.67 4.11 15.75
N ALA A 319 13.54 3.49 15.41
CA ALA A 319 13.34 2.06 15.56
C ALA A 319 12.82 1.48 14.24
N TRP A 320 13.29 0.29 13.88
CA TRP A 320 12.84 -0.44 12.69
C TRP A 320 12.68 -1.91 12.96
N ASP A 321 11.75 -2.50 12.19
CA ASP A 321 11.51 -3.93 12.11
C ASP A 321 11.31 -4.35 10.64
N VAL A 322 12.14 -5.28 10.17
CA VAL A 322 12.11 -5.85 8.82
C VAL A 322 11.99 -7.37 8.98
N PRO A 323 10.78 -7.94 8.82
CA PRO A 323 10.51 -9.34 9.18
C PRO A 323 11.02 -10.38 8.18
N PHE A 324 11.86 -10.00 7.20
CA PHE A 324 12.39 -10.87 6.16
C PHE A 324 13.88 -10.60 5.90
N ASP A 325 14.53 -11.49 5.12
CA ASP A 325 15.94 -11.33 4.75
C ASP A 325 16.12 -10.26 3.68
N ALA A 326 16.94 -9.26 4.01
CA ALA A 326 17.24 -8.13 3.14
C ALA A 326 18.58 -7.47 3.52
N GLU A 327 19.16 -6.74 2.59
CA GLU A 327 20.21 -5.76 2.91
C GLU A 327 19.54 -4.46 3.39
N ILE A 328 19.84 -4.05 4.65
CA ILE A 328 19.19 -2.92 5.31
C ILE A 328 20.23 -1.84 5.55
N ILE A 329 19.93 -0.61 5.12
CA ILE A 329 20.81 0.54 5.22
C ILE A 329 20.03 1.73 5.77
N LEU A 330 20.51 2.29 6.88
CA LEU A 330 20.02 3.56 7.43
C LEU A 330 20.91 4.69 6.93
N ARG A 331 20.29 5.77 6.45
CA ARG A 331 20.96 6.98 5.95
C ARG A 331 20.33 8.23 6.57
N LYS A 332 21.15 9.23 6.90
CA LYS A 332 20.70 10.55 7.31
C LYS A 332 20.83 11.52 6.12
N GLY A 333 19.69 12.03 5.65
CA GLY A 333 19.66 13.01 4.56
C GLY A 333 20.39 12.53 3.29
N ARG A 334 21.22 13.41 2.72
CA ARG A 334 22.06 13.12 1.55
C ARG A 334 23.48 12.71 1.93
N ASP A 335 23.73 12.42 3.18
CA ASP A 335 25.06 12.04 3.65
C ASP A 335 25.53 10.77 2.96
N LYS A 336 26.84 10.69 2.72
CA LYS A 336 27.48 9.49 2.17
C LYS A 336 27.66 8.41 3.24
N ASP A 337 27.58 8.79 4.51
CA ASP A 337 27.70 7.86 5.60
C ASP A 337 26.43 7.03 5.73
N VAL A 338 26.58 5.75 5.44
CA VAL A 338 25.52 4.76 5.48
C VAL A 338 25.84 3.75 6.58
N GLN A 339 24.84 3.40 7.37
CA GLN A 339 24.97 2.38 8.39
C GLN A 339 24.25 1.12 7.92
N LYS A 340 24.98 -0.01 7.81
CA LYS A 340 24.34 -1.31 7.67
C LYS A 340 23.65 -1.69 8.96
N CYS A 341 22.43 -2.22 8.82
CA CYS A 341 21.55 -2.54 9.91
C CYS A 341 21.15 -4.01 9.91
N GLU A 342 20.88 -4.55 11.08
CA GLU A 342 20.22 -5.84 11.28
C GLU A 342 18.71 -5.70 11.01
N LYS A 343 17.99 -6.83 10.94
CA LYS A 343 16.53 -6.86 10.68
C LYS A 343 15.71 -6.05 11.68
N HIS A 344 16.10 -6.07 12.94
CA HIS A 344 15.48 -5.31 14.02
C HIS A 344 16.56 -4.44 14.66
N GLY A 345 16.21 -3.21 15.00
CA GLY A 345 17.19 -2.37 15.65
C GLY A 345 16.65 -1.01 16.04
N THR A 346 17.50 -0.32 16.80
CA THR A 346 17.31 1.07 17.17
C THR A 346 18.58 1.86 16.91
N PHE A 347 18.42 3.15 16.65
CA PHE A 347 19.52 4.10 16.50
C PHE A 347 19.15 5.37 17.24
N THR A 348 20.04 5.82 18.15
CA THR A 348 19.84 7.02 18.93
C THR A 348 20.73 8.16 18.44
N THR A 349 20.17 9.35 18.38
CA THR A 349 20.89 10.54 17.95
C THR A 349 20.34 11.81 18.61
N MET A 350 21.12 12.89 18.57
CA MET A 350 20.67 14.26 18.85
C MET A 350 20.85 15.10 17.60
N LEU A 351 19.97 16.04 17.36
CA LEU A 351 19.97 16.84 16.13
C LEU A 351 20.24 18.32 16.42
N SER A 352 21.10 18.91 15.60
CA SER A 352 21.35 20.35 15.56
C SER A 352 20.45 21.10 14.58
N GLU A 353 19.84 20.39 13.64
CA GLU A 353 18.96 20.94 12.61
C GLU A 353 17.99 19.87 12.12
N ARG A 354 16.96 20.27 11.37
CA ARG A 354 16.01 19.34 10.75
C ARG A 354 16.74 18.24 9.99
N ALA A 355 16.33 17.00 10.19
CA ALA A 355 16.89 15.86 9.50
C ALA A 355 15.80 14.91 9.01
N THR A 356 16.04 14.29 7.85
CA THR A 356 15.26 13.18 7.33
C THR A 356 16.14 11.93 7.35
N PHE A 357 15.63 10.85 7.87
CA PHE A 357 16.28 9.54 7.87
C PHE A 357 15.57 8.64 6.87
N GLU A 358 16.34 7.96 6.01
CA GLU A 358 15.88 6.97 5.05
C GLU A 358 16.36 5.58 5.49
N LEU A 359 15.44 4.64 5.66
CA LEU A 359 15.73 3.23 5.77
C LEU A 359 15.55 2.60 4.39
N SER A 360 16.65 2.17 3.76
CA SER A 360 16.66 1.49 2.46
C SER A 360 16.82 -0.01 2.67
N ILE A 361 15.87 -0.79 2.17
CA ILE A 361 15.80 -2.24 2.35
C ILE A 361 15.81 -2.87 0.96
N LYS A 362 16.82 -3.68 0.67
CA LYS A 362 17.01 -4.31 -0.63
C LYS A 362 16.90 -5.82 -0.50
N THR A 363 15.93 -6.40 -1.20
CA THR A 363 15.78 -7.85 -1.40
C THR A 363 16.40 -8.24 -2.75
N SER A 364 16.37 -9.55 -3.10
CA SER A 364 16.78 -10.02 -4.43
C SER A 364 15.93 -9.43 -5.56
N ASN A 365 14.68 -9.07 -5.29
CA ASN A 365 13.68 -8.74 -6.31
C ASN A 365 13.08 -7.33 -6.14
N ASP A 366 13.33 -6.64 -5.00
CA ASP A 366 12.67 -5.37 -4.70
C ASP A 366 13.55 -4.46 -3.84
N GLN A 367 13.24 -3.16 -3.86
CA GLN A 367 13.86 -2.16 -3.00
C GLN A 367 12.78 -1.30 -2.33
N ILE A 368 12.71 -1.40 -1.00
CA ILE A 368 11.79 -0.65 -0.16
C ILE A 368 12.52 0.54 0.44
N LYS A 369 11.85 1.70 0.49
CA LYS A 369 12.35 2.90 1.18
C LYS A 369 11.29 3.39 2.16
N LYS A 370 11.71 3.64 3.39
CA LYS A 370 10.89 4.29 4.42
C LYS A 370 11.62 5.53 4.92
N GLU A 371 10.90 6.61 5.14
CA GLU A 371 11.47 7.87 5.58
C GLU A 371 10.78 8.38 6.84
N VAL A 372 11.58 8.99 7.72
CA VAL A 372 11.10 9.71 8.90
C VAL A 372 11.80 11.06 8.94
N SER A 373 11.03 12.15 9.03
CA SER A 373 11.55 13.51 9.16
C SER A 373 11.32 14.03 10.56
N ILE A 374 12.34 14.73 11.11
CA ILE A 374 12.31 15.30 12.46
C ILE A 374 12.62 16.78 12.36
N ASP A 375 11.68 17.60 12.80
CA ASP A 375 11.86 19.03 12.92
C ASP A 375 12.56 19.38 14.24
N VAL A 376 13.48 20.34 14.20
CA VAL A 376 14.30 20.74 15.36
C VAL A 376 13.99 22.19 15.72
N PHE A 377 13.72 22.41 17.00
CA PHE A 377 13.39 23.70 17.56
C PHE A 377 14.31 24.05 18.72
N ASP A 378 14.51 25.34 18.96
CA ASP A 378 15.20 25.80 20.15
C ASP A 378 14.29 25.70 21.36
N GLU A 379 14.85 25.45 22.53
CA GLU A 379 14.10 25.37 23.78
C GLU A 379 13.46 26.72 24.13
N CYS A 380 12.23 26.71 24.62
CA CYS A 380 11.58 27.88 25.13
C CYS A 380 12.23 28.29 26.47
N GLU A 381 12.81 29.49 26.51
CA GLU A 381 13.40 30.11 27.67
C GLU A 381 12.47 31.17 28.24
N ILE A 382 12.18 31.09 29.53
CA ILE A 382 11.35 32.07 30.26
C ILE A 382 12.21 32.75 31.33
N GLU A 383 12.39 34.06 31.23
CA GLU A 383 12.91 34.91 32.27
C GLU A 383 11.74 35.74 32.84
N PHE A 384 11.35 35.47 34.09
CA PHE A 384 10.28 36.20 34.78
C PHE A 384 10.73 36.65 36.14
N THR A 385 10.73 37.93 36.44
CA THR A 385 11.29 38.52 37.65
C THR A 385 10.37 39.64 38.21
N ALA A 386 10.46 39.88 39.49
CA ALA A 386 9.87 41.03 40.19
C ALA A 386 10.95 41.87 40.84
N ASP A 387 10.77 43.21 40.88
CA ASP A 387 11.68 44.13 41.60
C ASP A 387 11.59 43.97 43.11
N LYS A 388 10.46 43.42 43.60
CA LYS A 388 10.22 43.16 45.04
C LYS A 388 9.38 41.88 45.19
N TYR A 389 9.78 41.01 46.11
CA TYR A 389 9.04 39.76 46.41
C TYR A 389 8.23 39.84 47.71
N TYR A 390 8.49 40.86 48.56
CA TYR A 390 7.76 41.15 49.80
C TYR A 390 7.46 42.63 49.87
N VAL A 391 6.19 43.03 49.99
CA VAL A 391 5.79 44.43 50.03
C VAL A 391 4.68 44.66 51.05
N PHE A 392 4.48 45.89 51.44
CA PHE A 392 3.29 46.32 52.17
C PHE A 392 2.12 46.43 51.19
N PRO A 393 0.87 46.25 51.65
CA PRO A 393 -0.33 46.44 50.78
C PRO A 393 -0.28 47.75 49.98
N THR A 394 -0.66 47.70 48.69
CA THR A 394 -0.70 48.85 47.76
C THR A 394 0.67 49.44 47.34
N ILE A 395 1.78 48.86 47.78
CA ILE A 395 3.11 49.27 47.27
C ILE A 395 3.27 48.62 45.86
N PRO A 396 3.55 49.41 44.84
CA PRO A 396 3.69 48.91 43.50
C PRO A 396 4.90 47.95 43.36
N VAL A 397 4.68 46.84 42.63
CA VAL A 397 5.68 45.87 42.27
C VAL A 397 5.79 45.86 40.75
N LYS A 398 6.99 45.97 40.23
CA LYS A 398 7.28 45.87 38.79
C LYS A 398 7.63 44.44 38.43
N LEU A 399 6.77 43.79 37.67
CA LEU A 399 7.06 42.52 37.00
C LEU A 399 7.78 42.78 35.70
N SER A 400 8.77 41.96 35.37
CA SER A 400 9.53 42.04 34.13
C SER A 400 9.69 40.65 33.55
N TRP A 401 9.52 40.52 32.24
CA TRP A 401 9.64 39.21 31.55
C TRP A 401 10.36 39.35 30.22
N LYS A 402 11.01 38.25 29.83
CA LYS A 402 11.59 38.03 28.53
C LYS A 402 11.49 36.56 28.20
N VAL A 403 10.77 36.23 27.11
CA VAL A 403 10.57 34.89 26.65
C VAL A 403 11.16 34.74 25.26
N LYS A 404 11.95 33.67 25.02
CA LYS A 404 12.50 33.31 23.71
C LYS A 404 11.89 32.02 23.24
N ASN A 405 11.83 31.86 21.94
CA ASN A 405 11.43 30.62 21.25
C ASN A 405 9.99 30.18 21.62
N ALA A 406 9.10 31.10 21.92
CA ALA A 406 7.67 30.83 22.16
C ALA A 406 6.82 31.34 21.02
N LYS A 407 5.72 30.68 20.76
CA LYS A 407 4.67 31.08 19.81
C LYS A 407 3.75 32.12 20.44
N LYS A 408 3.41 31.92 21.72
CA LYS A 408 2.50 32.76 22.48
C LYS A 408 2.96 32.86 23.91
N VAL A 409 2.68 34.01 24.54
CA VAL A 409 3.02 34.30 25.95
C VAL A 409 1.81 34.90 26.64
N TRP A 410 1.52 34.46 27.87
CA TRP A 410 0.44 34.99 28.70
C TRP A 410 0.97 35.38 30.09
N LEU A 411 0.51 36.51 30.59
CA LEU A 411 0.61 36.84 32.00
C LEU A 411 -0.81 36.69 32.58
N GLU A 412 -0.97 35.73 33.51
CA GLU A 412 -2.26 35.22 33.93
C GLU A 412 -3.00 34.68 32.70
N ASP A 413 -4.20 35.19 32.40
CA ASP A 413 -5.03 34.77 31.24
C ASP A 413 -4.92 35.75 30.05
N GLU A 414 -4.07 36.79 30.15
CA GLU A 414 -3.95 37.81 29.10
C GLU A 414 -2.76 37.50 28.20
N GLU A 415 -3.02 37.41 26.87
CA GLU A 415 -1.94 37.25 25.87
C GLU A 415 -1.13 38.55 25.78
N ILE A 416 0.20 38.44 25.93
CA ILE A 416 1.12 39.59 26.00
C ILE A 416 2.28 39.39 25.01
N ALA A 417 3.07 40.46 24.79
CA ALA A 417 4.29 40.36 24.01
C ALA A 417 5.34 39.52 24.72
N SER A 418 6.26 38.94 23.93
CA SER A 418 7.36 38.07 24.43
C SER A 418 8.32 38.75 25.40
N SER A 419 8.31 40.06 25.52
CA SER A 419 9.06 40.80 26.51
C SER A 419 8.29 42.04 26.95
N GLY A 420 8.45 42.41 28.20
CA GLY A 420 7.75 43.58 28.71
C GLY A 420 7.90 43.76 30.22
N THR A 421 7.17 44.75 30.71
CA THR A 421 7.06 45.04 32.15
C THR A 421 5.62 45.41 32.49
N ARG A 422 5.17 45.05 33.69
CA ARG A 422 3.84 45.43 34.23
C ARG A 422 3.97 45.84 35.68
N ILE A 423 3.35 46.94 36.06
CA ILE A 423 3.25 47.35 37.44
C ILE A 423 1.93 46.82 38.01
N ILE A 424 2.00 46.14 39.15
CA ILE A 424 0.88 45.65 39.91
C ILE A 424 0.86 46.28 41.31
N GLU A 425 -0.30 46.45 41.93
CA GLU A 425 -0.47 46.97 43.32
C GLU A 425 -1.15 45.88 44.17
N PRO A 426 -0.39 44.95 44.74
CA PRO A 426 -0.97 43.82 45.45
C PRO A 426 -1.58 44.27 46.79
N LYS A 427 -2.81 43.89 47.05
CA LYS A 427 -3.54 44.14 48.30
C LYS A 427 -3.42 42.99 49.31
N LYS A 428 -3.07 41.80 48.82
CA LYS A 428 -2.83 40.58 49.61
C LYS A 428 -1.72 39.77 48.91
N ALA A 429 -1.18 38.79 49.62
CA ALA A 429 -0.25 37.85 48.99
C ALA A 429 -0.87 37.23 47.77
N MET A 430 -0.11 37.12 46.67
CA MET A 430 -0.56 36.59 45.39
C MET A 430 0.55 35.87 44.65
N VAL A 431 0.19 35.02 43.73
CA VAL A 431 1.08 34.33 42.79
C VAL A 431 0.82 34.96 41.41
N CYS A 432 1.88 35.37 40.74
CA CYS A 432 1.82 35.80 39.34
C CYS A 432 2.35 34.68 38.47
N VAL A 433 1.61 34.30 37.41
CA VAL A 433 1.93 33.21 36.51
C VAL A 433 2.22 33.76 35.12
N LEU A 434 3.43 33.51 34.62
CA LEU A 434 3.78 33.72 33.22
C LEU A 434 3.78 32.37 32.51
N SER A 435 3.01 32.25 31.43
CA SER A 435 2.93 31.05 30.62
C SER A 435 3.44 31.32 29.22
N ALA A 436 4.12 30.36 28.64
CA ALA A 436 4.57 30.42 27.24
C ALA A 436 4.27 29.09 26.54
N GLU A 437 3.78 29.15 25.30
CA GLU A 437 3.54 28.01 24.45
C GLU A 437 4.59 27.94 23.36
N ASP A 438 5.24 26.79 23.23
CA ASP A 438 6.19 26.47 22.16
C ASP A 438 5.70 25.31 21.29
N GLU A 439 6.60 24.66 20.54
CA GLU A 439 6.32 23.47 19.70
C GLU A 439 6.03 22.22 20.51
N PHE A 440 6.37 22.21 21.81
CA PHE A 440 6.28 21.06 22.71
C PHE A 440 5.14 21.18 23.72
N GLY A 441 4.51 22.36 23.81
CA GLY A 441 3.39 22.63 24.71
C GLY A 441 3.56 23.89 25.54
N LYS A 442 2.85 23.95 26.66
CA LYS A 442 2.81 25.12 27.54
C LYS A 442 3.75 24.94 28.72
N LYS A 443 4.64 25.93 28.92
CA LYS A 443 5.52 26.06 30.09
C LYS A 443 5.08 27.25 30.97
N GLU A 444 5.27 27.15 32.27
CA GLU A 444 4.90 28.20 33.21
C GLU A 444 6.07 28.53 34.15
N GLN A 445 6.18 29.82 34.49
CA GLN A 445 7.02 30.29 35.56
C GLN A 445 6.16 31.12 36.53
N ARG A 446 6.36 30.95 37.85
CA ARG A 446 5.55 31.55 38.89
C ARG A 446 6.41 32.43 39.80
N ILE A 447 5.88 33.58 40.19
CA ILE A 447 6.46 34.47 41.17
C ILE A 447 5.46 34.66 42.29
N GLU A 448 5.90 34.44 43.51
CA GLU A 448 5.12 34.70 44.71
C GLU A 448 5.44 36.08 45.28
N ILE A 449 4.41 36.92 45.47
CA ILE A 449 4.52 38.23 46.13
C ILE A 449 3.90 38.13 47.52
N GLY A 450 4.76 38.12 48.53
CA GLY A 450 4.37 38.08 49.95
C GLY A 450 4.00 39.44 50.51
N MET A 451 3.18 39.46 51.55
CA MET A 451 2.83 40.68 52.28
C MET A 451 3.66 40.83 53.56
N LEU A 452 4.27 41.95 53.75
CA LEU A 452 4.86 42.35 55.00
C LEU A 452 3.75 42.78 55.99
N PRO A 453 3.87 42.39 57.28
CA PRO A 453 2.93 42.84 58.28
C PRO A 453 3.00 44.37 58.46
N ILE A 454 1.86 45.03 58.45
CA ILE A 454 1.80 46.47 58.72
C ILE A 454 2.32 46.72 60.13
N PRO A 455 3.33 47.60 60.32
CA PRO A 455 3.84 47.92 61.65
C PRO A 455 2.75 48.52 62.54
N GLN A 456 2.45 47.88 63.64
CA GLN A 456 1.53 48.42 64.63
C GLN A 456 2.34 49.17 65.69
N VAL A 457 2.10 50.48 65.82
CA VAL A 457 2.67 51.22 66.92
C VAL A 457 1.90 50.88 68.22
N LYS A 458 2.46 49.96 69.03
CA LYS A 458 1.87 49.54 70.32
C LYS A 458 1.98 50.55 71.42
N SER A 459 2.95 51.47 71.44
CA SER A 459 3.05 52.57 72.32
C SER A 459 3.96 53.67 71.76
N LEU A 460 3.57 54.95 71.86
CA LEU A 460 4.40 56.10 71.58
C LEU A 460 4.81 56.68 72.91
N LEU A 461 6.03 56.47 73.38
CA LEU A 461 6.59 57.16 74.54
C LEU A 461 6.99 58.59 74.08
N VAL A 462 6.10 59.52 74.28
CA VAL A 462 6.46 60.92 74.14
C VAL A 462 7.19 61.34 75.40
N PRO A 463 8.49 61.71 75.42
CA PRO A 463 9.12 62.20 76.59
C PRO A 463 8.44 63.50 76.97
N THR A 464 7.93 63.52 78.19
CA THR A 464 7.46 64.81 78.83
C THR A 464 8.62 65.69 79.01
N PRO A 465 8.64 66.94 78.48
CA PRO A 465 9.70 67.86 78.74
C PRO A 465 9.72 68.22 80.26
N ASN A 466 10.86 67.97 80.98
CA ASN A 466 11.05 68.45 82.31
C ASN A 466 11.21 69.97 82.23
N ILE A 467 10.11 70.70 82.45
CA ILE A 467 10.14 72.14 82.62
C ILE A 467 10.57 72.42 84.12
N VAL A 468 11.84 72.63 84.32
CA VAL A 468 12.34 73.17 85.59
C VAL A 468 12.09 74.65 85.56
N ASN A 469 10.98 75.09 86.18
CA ASN A 469 10.68 76.48 86.42
C ASN A 469 11.57 77.05 87.57
N ASN A 470 12.79 77.45 87.29
CA ASN A 470 13.56 78.29 88.17
C ASN A 470 13.49 79.76 87.62
N ILE A 471 12.33 80.38 87.79
CA ILE A 471 12.23 81.82 87.63
C ILE A 471 12.37 82.48 89.04
N SER A 472 13.56 82.96 89.40
CA SER A 472 13.74 83.84 90.55
C SER A 472 13.52 85.29 90.07
N VAL A 473 12.41 85.84 90.47
CA VAL A 473 12.08 87.27 90.23
C VAL A 473 12.66 88.08 91.36
N THR A 474 13.72 88.84 91.11
CA THR A 474 14.27 89.86 92.05
C THR A 474 13.54 91.19 91.79
N ILE A 475 12.60 91.57 92.64
CA ILE A 475 11.95 92.88 92.64
C ILE A 475 12.89 93.91 93.26
N LYS A 476 13.38 94.83 92.45
CA LYS A 476 14.06 96.07 93.03
C LYS A 476 12.97 97.07 93.27
N GLN A 477 12.89 97.51 94.59
CA GLN A 477 12.05 98.65 94.98
C GLN A 477 12.67 99.99 94.49
N PRO A 478 11.86 100.94 94.05
CA PRO A 478 12.33 102.23 93.66
C PRO A 478 12.61 103.12 94.90
N ARG A 479 13.59 103.96 94.78
CA ARG A 479 13.74 105.14 95.65
C ARG A 479 12.97 106.29 95.05
#